data_d325becd12660428d35bdbf94675556c
#
_entry.id   d325becd12660428d35bdbf94675556c
#
_cell.length_a   1.000
_cell.length_b   1.000
_cell.length_c   1.000
_cell.angle_alpha   90.00
_cell.angle_beta   90.00
_cell.angle_gamma   90.00
#
_symmetry.space_group_name_H-M   'P 1'
#
loop_
_entity.id
_entity.type
_entity.pdbx_description
1 polymer ?
#
loop_
_entity_poly.entity_id
_entity_poly.type
_entity_poly.pdbx_seq_one_letter_code
_entity_poly.pdbx_strand_id
1 'polypeptide(L)'
;MCIRDSLNGYNALYVGGASEANVLEPDKYEFVDYCIQLIRYAGDVGLPTFASCFGFQLAVLAFDGTILSKDTDYEMGSIPIRLTNLAEIDPVFKGTSDNFPALSIHRQYAIELPPNLDLLAYTDQCLHSFKLRNKPLWAFQFHPEVDRATVFKRLAIYKEAYTSSEEEFQTVLDSLVETPESHNLMLNFVNRVLL
;
A
#
# COMPACT_ATOMS: atom_id res chain seq x y z
N MET A 1 -2.60 21.77 -14.93
CA MET A 1 -2.65 20.59 -15.84
C MET A 1 -3.91 19.84 -15.51
N CYS A 2 -4.70 19.40 -16.50
CA CYS A 2 -5.94 18.66 -16.24
C CYS A 2 -5.59 17.21 -15.85
N ILE A 3 -6.22 16.65 -14.82
CA ILE A 3 -5.99 15.26 -14.38
C ILE A 3 -6.21 14.26 -15.52
N ARG A 4 -7.23 14.48 -16.33
CA ARG A 4 -7.52 13.66 -17.52
C ARG A 4 -6.32 13.59 -18.48
N ASP A 5 -5.65 14.72 -18.70
CA ASP A 5 -4.52 14.78 -19.62
C ASP A 5 -3.28 14.07 -19.06
N SER A 6 -3.16 14.00 -17.73
CA SER A 6 -2.04 13.32 -17.04
C SER A 6 -2.04 11.81 -17.23
N LEU A 7 -3.22 11.19 -17.43
CA LEU A 7 -3.37 9.74 -17.62
C LEU A 7 -3.58 9.34 -19.08
N ASN A 8 -3.65 10.31 -19.99
CA ASN A 8 -3.89 10.03 -21.40
C ASN A 8 -2.69 9.29 -22.04
N GLY A 9 -2.96 8.16 -22.69
CA GLY A 9 -1.94 7.36 -23.36
C GLY A 9 -1.17 6.37 -22.46
N TYR A 10 -1.51 6.30 -21.17
CA TYR A 10 -0.96 5.30 -20.25
C TYR A 10 -1.90 4.09 -20.09
N ASN A 11 -1.33 2.91 -19.93
CA ASN A 11 -2.07 1.66 -19.78
C ASN A 11 -2.27 1.25 -18.31
N ALA A 12 -1.55 1.87 -17.40
CA ALA A 12 -1.66 1.64 -15.97
C ALA A 12 -1.15 2.85 -15.16
N LEU A 13 -1.59 2.96 -13.92
CA LEU A 13 -1.10 3.88 -12.91
C LEU A 13 -0.44 3.09 -11.78
N TYR A 14 0.78 3.48 -11.42
CA TYR A 14 1.47 3.01 -10.23
C TYR A 14 1.69 4.16 -9.25
N VAL A 15 1.29 3.97 -7.98
CA VAL A 15 1.46 4.96 -6.91
C VAL A 15 2.19 4.30 -5.74
N GLY A 16 3.46 4.62 -5.58
CA GLY A 16 4.33 4.02 -4.56
C GLY A 16 4.25 4.68 -3.20
N GLY A 17 5.16 4.24 -2.31
CA GLY A 17 5.37 4.84 -0.99
C GLY A 17 6.06 6.20 -1.04
N ALA A 18 5.94 6.97 0.04
CA ALA A 18 6.63 8.24 0.26
C ALA A 18 7.18 8.28 1.70
N SER A 19 8.50 8.42 1.85
CA SER A 19 9.14 8.38 3.17
C SER A 19 8.93 9.63 4.01
N GLU A 20 8.67 10.78 3.37
CA GLU A 20 8.60 12.08 4.04
C GLU A 20 7.20 12.72 3.98
N ALA A 21 6.30 12.19 3.16
CA ALA A 21 4.97 12.74 3.00
C ALA A 21 3.94 12.08 3.92
N ASN A 22 2.97 12.88 4.38
CA ASN A 22 1.87 12.45 5.21
C ASN A 22 0.54 12.89 4.55
N VAL A 23 -0.33 11.93 4.28
CA VAL A 23 -1.64 12.20 3.66
C VAL A 23 -2.57 13.04 4.56
N LEU A 24 -2.28 13.13 5.86
CA LEU A 24 -3.04 13.92 6.83
C LEU A 24 -2.55 15.39 6.94
N GLU A 25 -1.51 15.74 6.18
CA GLU A 25 -0.93 17.08 6.14
C GLU A 25 -0.98 17.68 4.72
N PRO A 26 -2.16 17.78 4.07
CA PRO A 26 -2.25 18.25 2.69
C PRO A 26 -1.75 19.69 2.52
N ASP A 27 -1.89 20.54 3.54
CA ASP A 27 -1.37 21.90 3.49
C ASP A 27 0.17 21.98 3.39
N LYS A 28 0.86 20.97 3.91
CA LYS A 28 2.33 20.85 3.83
C LYS A 28 2.76 20.13 2.55
N TYR A 29 1.95 19.21 2.07
CA TYR A 29 2.23 18.37 0.91
C TYR A 29 1.15 18.60 -0.17
N GLU A 30 1.20 19.74 -0.83
CA GLU A 30 0.19 20.23 -1.80
C GLU A 30 -0.14 19.20 -2.91
N PHE A 31 0.77 18.28 -3.21
CA PHE A 31 0.52 17.24 -4.20
C PHE A 31 -0.46 16.13 -3.73
N VAL A 32 -0.77 16.05 -2.43
CA VAL A 32 -1.66 15.03 -1.86
C VAL A 32 -3.04 15.10 -2.52
N ASP A 33 -3.64 16.27 -2.54
CA ASP A 33 -4.97 16.47 -3.13
C ASP A 33 -4.99 16.14 -4.64
N TYR A 34 -3.93 16.49 -5.34
CA TYR A 34 -3.79 16.13 -6.75
C TYR A 34 -3.69 14.62 -6.95
N CYS A 35 -2.90 13.93 -6.13
CA CYS A 35 -2.77 12.47 -6.20
C CYS A 35 -4.08 11.74 -5.84
N ILE A 36 -4.83 12.23 -4.84
CA ILE A 36 -6.16 11.71 -4.50
C ILE A 36 -7.11 11.80 -5.71
N GLN A 37 -7.18 12.97 -6.35
CA GLN A 37 -8.01 13.17 -7.54
C GLN A 37 -7.55 12.30 -8.72
N LEU A 38 -6.23 12.11 -8.90
CA LEU A 38 -5.67 11.25 -9.94
C LEU A 38 -6.08 9.78 -9.76
N ILE A 39 -6.00 9.26 -8.53
CA ILE A 39 -6.41 7.89 -8.20
C ILE A 39 -7.93 7.72 -8.38
N ARG A 40 -8.73 8.72 -7.92
CA ARG A 40 -10.19 8.71 -8.10
C ARG A 40 -10.53 8.64 -9.59
N TYR A 41 -9.94 9.50 -10.40
CA TYR A 41 -10.17 9.50 -11.84
C TYR A 41 -9.72 8.18 -12.50
N ALA A 42 -8.57 7.60 -12.13
CA ALA A 42 -8.13 6.31 -12.63
C ALA A 42 -9.14 5.20 -12.33
N GLY A 43 -9.70 5.17 -11.10
CA GLY A 43 -10.76 4.26 -10.70
C GLY A 43 -12.04 4.45 -11.54
N ASP A 44 -12.48 5.69 -11.75
CA ASP A 44 -13.68 6.01 -12.52
C ASP A 44 -13.59 5.53 -13.96
N VAL A 45 -12.46 5.81 -14.63
CA VAL A 45 -12.25 5.41 -16.04
C VAL A 45 -11.83 3.94 -16.19
N GLY A 46 -11.55 3.23 -15.08
CA GLY A 46 -11.13 1.84 -15.10
C GLY A 46 -9.70 1.64 -15.57
N LEU A 47 -8.80 2.60 -15.34
CA LEU A 47 -7.38 2.44 -15.60
C LEU A 47 -6.77 1.48 -14.59
N PRO A 48 -6.11 0.39 -15.01
CA PRO A 48 -5.40 -0.51 -14.09
C PRO A 48 -4.49 0.26 -13.15
N THR A 49 -4.69 0.09 -11.84
CA THR A 49 -3.97 0.87 -10.82
C THR A 49 -3.43 -0.03 -9.73
N PHE A 50 -2.15 0.15 -9.40
CA PHE A 50 -1.46 -0.50 -8.29
C PHE A 50 -0.95 0.60 -7.35
N ALA A 51 -1.40 0.59 -6.09
CA ALA A 51 -1.06 1.60 -5.10
C ALA A 51 -0.46 0.94 -3.85
N SER A 52 0.74 1.36 -3.39
CA SER A 52 1.39 0.79 -2.21
C SER A 52 1.75 1.83 -1.16
N CYS A 53 1.62 1.47 0.11
CA CYS A 53 1.94 2.26 1.29
C CYS A 53 1.27 3.65 1.27
N PHE A 54 2.00 4.72 0.97
CA PHE A 54 1.43 6.05 0.78
C PHE A 54 0.32 6.06 -0.30
N GLY A 55 0.51 5.30 -1.38
CA GLY A 55 -0.50 5.10 -2.42
C GLY A 55 -1.78 4.44 -1.91
N PHE A 56 -1.69 3.47 -0.98
CA PHE A 56 -2.85 2.88 -0.32
C PHE A 56 -3.64 3.93 0.47
N GLN A 57 -2.93 4.76 1.24
CA GLN A 57 -3.55 5.80 2.06
C GLN A 57 -4.26 6.84 1.19
N LEU A 58 -3.62 7.27 0.10
CA LEU A 58 -4.25 8.14 -0.91
C LEU A 58 -5.48 7.49 -1.55
N ALA A 59 -5.42 6.18 -1.84
CA ALA A 59 -6.54 5.46 -2.43
C ALA A 59 -7.72 5.32 -1.44
N VAL A 60 -7.48 5.09 -0.15
CA VAL A 60 -8.52 5.12 0.88
C VAL A 60 -9.25 6.47 0.88
N LEU A 61 -8.49 7.58 0.90
CA LEU A 61 -9.05 8.94 0.85
C LEU A 61 -9.76 9.24 -0.49
N ALA A 62 -9.23 8.72 -1.61
CA ALA A 62 -9.82 8.89 -2.93
C ALA A 62 -11.23 8.30 -3.04
N PHE A 63 -11.55 7.29 -2.24
CA PHE A 63 -12.86 6.63 -2.21
C PHE A 63 -13.66 6.91 -0.93
N ASP A 64 -13.39 8.07 -0.31
CA ASP A 64 -14.13 8.63 0.83
C ASP A 64 -13.97 7.81 2.14
N GLY A 65 -12.86 7.06 2.26
CA GLY A 65 -12.46 6.39 3.50
C GLY A 65 -11.70 7.31 4.45
N THR A 66 -11.32 6.76 5.60
CA THR A 66 -10.63 7.50 6.66
C THR A 66 -9.26 6.89 6.93
N ILE A 67 -8.25 7.74 7.04
CA ILE A 67 -6.91 7.39 7.50
C ILE A 67 -6.71 7.94 8.91
N LEU A 68 -6.18 7.08 9.77
CA LEU A 68 -5.76 7.40 11.14
C LEU A 68 -4.24 7.39 11.22
N SER A 69 -3.69 7.98 12.29
CA SER A 69 -2.26 7.95 12.59
C SER A 69 -2.03 7.54 14.04
N LYS A 70 -0.93 6.83 14.29
CA LYS A 70 -0.47 6.51 15.64
C LYS A 70 1.04 6.77 15.76
N ASP A 71 1.45 7.20 16.93
CA ASP A 71 2.85 7.56 17.21
C ASP A 71 3.66 6.38 17.77
N THR A 72 2.97 5.38 18.33
CA THR A 72 3.55 4.19 18.93
C THR A 72 2.85 2.93 18.46
N ASP A 73 3.51 1.78 18.60
CA ASP A 73 2.95 0.47 18.25
C ASP A 73 2.44 0.39 16.79
N TYR A 74 3.19 1.01 15.88
CA TYR A 74 2.93 0.92 14.45
C TYR A 74 3.69 -0.25 13.83
N GLU A 75 3.17 -0.75 12.70
CA GLU A 75 3.74 -1.91 12.03
C GLU A 75 4.99 -1.52 11.24
N MET A 76 6.13 -2.14 11.60
CA MET A 76 7.42 -1.94 10.96
C MET A 76 8.21 -3.25 10.90
N GLY A 77 8.70 -3.60 9.71
CA GLY A 77 9.45 -4.82 9.46
C GLY A 77 8.69 -5.82 8.59
N SER A 78 9.01 -7.10 8.72
CA SER A 78 8.24 -8.18 8.08
C SER A 78 7.13 -8.62 9.02
N ILE A 79 5.90 -8.44 8.59
CA ILE A 79 4.70 -8.77 9.38
C ILE A 79 3.84 -9.82 8.67
N PRO A 80 3.19 -10.72 9.43
CA PRO A 80 2.29 -11.72 8.86
C PRO A 80 0.97 -11.07 8.45
N ILE A 81 0.59 -11.21 7.19
CA ILE A 81 -0.63 -10.65 6.60
C ILE A 81 -1.66 -11.75 6.42
N ARG A 82 -2.85 -11.56 6.98
CA ARG A 82 -3.98 -12.48 6.81
C ARG A 82 -4.84 -12.11 5.62
N LEU A 83 -5.41 -13.11 4.96
CA LEU A 83 -6.27 -12.95 3.81
C LEU A 83 -7.76 -13.06 4.18
N THR A 84 -8.60 -12.37 3.43
CA THR A 84 -10.05 -12.61 3.44
C THR A 84 -10.42 -13.67 2.40
N ASN A 85 -11.64 -14.24 2.52
CA ASN A 85 -12.15 -15.18 1.51
C ASN A 85 -12.23 -14.56 0.10
N LEU A 86 -12.34 -13.22 0.00
CA LEU A 86 -12.34 -12.54 -1.30
C LEU A 86 -10.97 -12.58 -1.99
N ALA A 87 -9.89 -12.63 -1.23
CA ALA A 87 -8.54 -12.75 -1.77
C ALA A 87 -8.31 -14.11 -2.48
N GLU A 88 -8.96 -15.19 -2.06
CA GLU A 88 -8.82 -16.51 -2.66
C GLU A 88 -9.22 -16.52 -4.14
N ILE A 89 -10.22 -15.73 -4.51
CA ILE A 89 -10.76 -15.62 -5.88
C ILE A 89 -10.23 -14.40 -6.63
N ASP A 90 -9.50 -13.52 -5.96
CA ASP A 90 -8.95 -12.32 -6.58
C ASP A 90 -7.76 -12.66 -7.50
N PRO A 91 -7.69 -12.12 -8.73
CA PRO A 91 -6.64 -12.47 -9.68
C PRO A 91 -5.24 -12.10 -9.20
N VAL A 92 -5.10 -11.02 -8.42
CA VAL A 92 -3.79 -10.57 -7.92
C VAL A 92 -3.33 -11.42 -6.75
N PHE A 93 -4.23 -11.82 -5.84
CA PHE A 93 -3.92 -12.63 -4.67
C PHE A 93 -3.92 -14.14 -4.92
N LYS A 94 -4.41 -14.60 -6.06
CA LYS A 94 -4.50 -16.03 -6.37
C LYS A 94 -3.15 -16.74 -6.25
N GLY A 95 -3.09 -17.72 -5.35
CA GLY A 95 -1.89 -18.52 -5.08
C GLY A 95 -1.02 -17.94 -3.94
N THR A 96 -1.48 -16.89 -3.26
CA THR A 96 -0.86 -16.36 -2.03
C THR A 96 -1.41 -17.13 -0.84
N SER A 97 -0.55 -17.58 0.06
CA SER A 97 -0.95 -18.29 1.29
C SER A 97 -1.54 -17.32 2.32
N ASP A 98 -2.46 -17.79 3.16
CA ASP A 98 -2.85 -17.04 4.34
C ASP A 98 -1.66 -16.87 5.30
N ASN A 99 -1.61 -15.75 5.99
CA ASN A 99 -0.54 -15.43 6.95
C ASN A 99 0.87 -15.32 6.30
N PHE A 100 0.96 -14.84 5.06
CA PHE A 100 2.24 -14.62 4.37
C PHE A 100 2.99 -13.40 4.94
N PRO A 101 4.34 -13.42 4.97
CA PRO A 101 5.11 -12.25 5.40
C PRO A 101 5.12 -11.17 4.32
N ALA A 102 4.94 -9.91 4.75
CA ALA A 102 5.09 -8.74 3.89
C ALA A 102 5.87 -7.63 4.60
N LEU A 103 6.60 -6.84 3.81
CA LEU A 103 7.38 -5.71 4.31
C LEU A 103 6.46 -4.52 4.53
N SER A 104 6.39 -4.03 5.77
CA SER A 104 5.54 -2.91 6.18
C SER A 104 6.32 -1.87 6.96
N ILE A 105 6.07 -0.58 6.67
CA ILE A 105 6.62 0.56 7.41
C ILE A 105 5.61 1.69 7.29
N HIS A 106 4.75 1.87 8.28
CA HIS A 106 3.74 2.93 8.24
C HIS A 106 3.23 3.31 9.64
N ARG A 107 2.93 4.57 9.82
CA ARG A 107 2.24 5.14 11.00
C ARG A 107 0.77 5.42 10.71
N GLN A 108 0.46 5.77 9.45
CA GLN A 108 -0.90 6.00 8.98
C GLN A 108 -1.52 4.66 8.56
N TYR A 109 -2.81 4.48 8.88
CA TYR A 109 -3.51 3.21 8.68
C TYR A 109 -5.03 3.42 8.55
N ALA A 110 -5.73 2.41 8.05
CA ALA A 110 -7.19 2.34 7.98
C ALA A 110 -7.70 1.17 8.83
N ILE A 111 -8.84 1.34 9.50
CA ILE A 111 -9.53 0.29 10.28
C ILE A 111 -10.87 -0.11 9.66
N GLU A 112 -11.39 0.69 8.76
CA GLU A 112 -12.62 0.42 8.01
C GLU A 112 -12.51 0.90 6.57
N LEU A 113 -13.26 0.28 5.68
CA LEU A 113 -13.35 0.65 4.28
C LEU A 113 -14.78 1.06 3.90
N PRO A 114 -14.92 2.03 2.99
CA PRO A 114 -16.19 2.32 2.33
C PRO A 114 -16.78 1.09 1.61
N PRO A 115 -18.12 1.04 1.44
CA PRO A 115 -18.81 -0.14 0.90
C PRO A 115 -18.43 -0.53 -0.54
N ASN A 116 -17.82 0.38 -1.30
CA ASN A 116 -17.35 0.17 -2.66
C ASN A 116 -15.94 -0.43 -2.75
N LEU A 117 -15.28 -0.67 -1.61
CA LEU A 117 -13.97 -1.29 -1.51
C LEU A 117 -14.09 -2.71 -0.93
N ASP A 118 -13.54 -3.68 -1.63
CA ASP A 118 -13.51 -5.08 -1.20
C ASP A 118 -12.21 -5.35 -0.45
N LEU A 119 -12.29 -5.64 0.86
CA LEU A 119 -11.14 -5.98 1.69
C LEU A 119 -10.53 -7.31 1.24
N LEU A 120 -9.22 -7.33 1.02
CA LEU A 120 -8.47 -8.53 0.60
C LEU A 120 -7.51 -9.03 1.68
N ALA A 121 -6.84 -8.11 2.40
CA ALA A 121 -5.85 -8.48 3.40
C ALA A 121 -5.87 -7.55 4.62
N TYR A 122 -5.48 -8.09 5.79
CA TYR A 122 -5.54 -7.37 7.06
C TYR A 122 -4.58 -7.96 8.11
N THR A 123 -4.36 -7.22 9.19
CA THR A 123 -3.80 -7.71 10.46
C THR A 123 -4.78 -7.44 11.59
N ASP A 124 -4.42 -7.78 12.83
CA ASP A 124 -5.21 -7.40 14.00
C ASP A 124 -5.18 -5.89 14.28
N GLN A 125 -4.21 -5.19 13.69
CA GLN A 125 -4.03 -3.75 13.90
C GLN A 125 -4.74 -2.89 12.87
N CYS A 126 -4.77 -3.31 11.59
CA CYS A 126 -5.31 -2.48 10.51
C CYS A 126 -5.58 -3.27 9.22
N LEU A 127 -6.14 -2.58 8.25
CA LEU A 127 -6.44 -3.10 6.91
C LEU A 127 -5.21 -2.93 6.02
N HIS A 128 -4.89 -3.98 5.27
CA HIS A 128 -3.65 -4.07 4.52
C HIS A 128 -3.79 -4.12 3.02
N SER A 129 -4.95 -4.54 2.49
CA SER A 129 -5.19 -4.47 1.05
C SER A 129 -6.67 -4.46 0.73
N PHE A 130 -7.01 -3.73 -0.31
CA PHE A 130 -8.34 -3.74 -0.89
C PHE A 130 -8.29 -3.64 -2.41
N LYS A 131 -9.43 -3.97 -3.03
CA LYS A 131 -9.75 -3.74 -4.43
C LYS A 131 -10.95 -2.81 -4.57
N LEU A 132 -10.93 -1.89 -5.51
CA LEU A 132 -12.11 -1.14 -5.89
C LEU A 132 -13.07 -2.08 -6.63
N ARG A 133 -14.31 -2.23 -6.11
CA ARG A 133 -15.30 -3.19 -6.62
C ARG A 133 -15.59 -2.95 -8.10
N ASN A 134 -15.51 -4.00 -8.89
CA ASN A 134 -15.72 -4.00 -10.34
C ASN A 134 -14.76 -3.10 -11.14
N LYS A 135 -13.63 -2.72 -10.56
CA LYS A 135 -12.60 -1.90 -11.21
C LYS A 135 -11.21 -2.52 -11.05
N PRO A 136 -10.29 -2.29 -11.97
CA PRO A 136 -8.93 -2.86 -11.91
C PRO A 136 -7.99 -2.00 -11.04
N LEU A 137 -8.38 -1.70 -9.81
CA LEU A 137 -7.56 -0.94 -8.86
C LEU A 137 -7.35 -1.74 -7.58
N TRP A 138 -6.09 -1.98 -7.23
CA TRP A 138 -5.63 -2.63 -5.99
C TRP A 138 -4.74 -1.70 -5.19
N ALA A 139 -4.93 -1.71 -3.89
CA ALA A 139 -4.12 -0.95 -2.95
C ALA A 139 -3.58 -1.85 -1.83
N PHE A 140 -2.32 -1.62 -1.42
CA PHE A 140 -1.57 -2.41 -0.45
C PHE A 140 -0.93 -1.46 0.56
N GLN A 141 -1.17 -1.64 1.86
CA GLN A 141 -0.51 -0.85 2.90
C GLN A 141 0.96 -1.27 3.07
N PHE A 142 1.26 -2.55 2.86
CA PHE A 142 2.62 -3.07 2.77
C PHE A 142 3.26 -2.80 1.40
N HIS A 143 4.50 -3.23 1.20
CA HIS A 143 5.31 -2.98 0.02
C HIS A 143 5.55 -4.25 -0.82
N PRO A 144 4.66 -4.65 -1.74
CA PRO A 144 4.90 -5.79 -2.63
C PRO A 144 6.05 -5.55 -3.63
N GLU A 145 6.37 -4.28 -3.88
CA GLU A 145 7.36 -3.83 -4.85
C GLU A 145 8.79 -3.80 -4.33
N VAL A 146 8.99 -4.01 -3.01
CA VAL A 146 10.30 -3.82 -2.37
C VAL A 146 10.79 -5.14 -1.79
N ASP A 147 12.06 -5.49 -2.05
CA ASP A 147 12.74 -6.62 -1.45
C ASP A 147 13.40 -6.28 -0.10
N ARG A 148 13.78 -7.32 0.64
CA ARG A 148 14.44 -7.20 1.94
C ARG A 148 15.70 -6.32 1.86
N ALA A 149 16.53 -6.48 0.84
CA ALA A 149 17.78 -5.73 0.69
C ALA A 149 17.53 -4.23 0.50
N THR A 150 16.49 -3.88 -0.23
CA THR A 150 16.09 -2.48 -0.45
C THR A 150 15.53 -1.86 0.83
N VAL A 151 14.68 -2.59 1.58
CA VAL A 151 14.16 -2.11 2.88
C VAL A 151 15.30 -1.89 3.87
N PHE A 152 16.23 -2.83 3.97
CA PHE A 152 17.41 -2.69 4.83
C PHE A 152 18.18 -1.39 4.55
N LYS A 153 18.45 -1.08 3.26
CA LYS A 153 19.14 0.15 2.87
C LYS A 153 18.32 1.40 3.20
N ARG A 154 17.01 1.38 2.98
CA ARG A 154 16.11 2.50 3.29
C ARG A 154 16.02 2.77 4.79
N LEU A 155 15.86 1.73 5.61
CA LEU A 155 15.87 1.86 7.07
C LEU A 155 17.18 2.45 7.59
N ALA A 156 18.33 2.09 7.01
CA ALA A 156 19.61 2.66 7.39
C ALA A 156 19.71 4.16 7.06
N ILE A 157 19.14 4.60 5.94
CA ILE A 157 19.12 6.02 5.53
C ILE A 157 18.17 6.85 6.41
N TYR A 158 16.99 6.31 6.73
CA TYR A 158 15.92 7.02 7.43
C TYR A 158 15.78 6.59 8.90
N LYS A 159 16.84 6.03 9.49
CA LYS A 159 16.84 5.50 10.85
C LYS A 159 16.19 6.43 11.87
N GLU A 160 16.62 7.70 11.90
CA GLU A 160 16.11 8.70 12.84
C GLU A 160 14.64 9.08 12.63
N ALA A 161 14.12 8.90 11.41
CA ALA A 161 12.72 9.15 11.10
C ALA A 161 11.80 7.98 11.49
N TYR A 162 12.34 6.75 11.50
CA TYR A 162 11.54 5.55 11.71
C TYR A 162 11.67 4.94 13.10
N THR A 163 12.81 5.12 13.79
CA THR A 163 13.08 4.50 15.09
C THR A 163 13.53 5.53 16.12
N SER A 164 13.11 5.29 17.37
CA SER A 164 13.41 6.17 18.52
C SER A 164 14.69 5.75 19.25
N SER A 165 15.21 4.54 18.98
CA SER A 165 16.41 4.00 19.64
C SER A 165 17.16 3.01 18.73
N GLU A 166 18.42 2.73 19.09
CA GLU A 166 19.23 1.69 18.45
C GLU A 166 18.64 0.30 18.63
N GLU A 167 18.06 0.01 19.80
CA GLU A 167 17.45 -1.28 20.10
C GLU A 167 16.22 -1.53 19.25
N GLU A 168 15.35 -0.52 19.08
CA GLU A 168 14.19 -0.58 18.20
C GLU A 168 14.63 -0.81 16.74
N PHE A 169 15.63 -0.07 16.28
CA PHE A 169 16.19 -0.23 14.93
C PHE A 169 16.70 -1.65 14.70
N GLN A 170 17.48 -2.20 15.63
CA GLN A 170 18.00 -3.56 15.53
C GLN A 170 16.87 -4.59 15.54
N THR A 171 15.84 -4.40 16.38
CA THR A 171 14.66 -5.27 16.42
C THR A 171 13.95 -5.32 15.06
N VAL A 172 13.79 -4.17 14.41
CA VAL A 172 13.21 -4.10 13.08
C VAL A 172 14.06 -4.81 12.04
N LEU A 173 15.40 -4.59 12.06
CA LEU A 173 16.31 -5.27 11.14
C LEU A 173 16.27 -6.78 11.30
N ASP A 174 16.21 -7.27 12.53
CA ASP A 174 16.17 -8.70 12.84
C ASP A 174 14.85 -9.35 12.42
N SER A 175 13.77 -8.57 12.33
CA SER A 175 12.47 -9.03 11.84
C SER A 175 12.40 -9.20 10.32
N LEU A 176 13.34 -8.62 9.56
CA LEU A 176 13.30 -8.65 8.10
C LEU A 176 13.59 -10.04 7.52
N VAL A 177 12.61 -10.60 6.83
CA VAL A 177 12.73 -11.84 6.07
C VAL A 177 12.46 -11.62 4.58
N GLU A 178 12.80 -12.58 3.75
CA GLU A 178 12.40 -12.57 2.33
C GLU A 178 10.90 -12.75 2.20
N THR A 179 10.27 -11.99 1.29
CA THR A 179 8.83 -11.93 1.12
C THR A 179 8.38 -12.26 -0.31
N PRO A 180 8.71 -13.46 -0.83
CA PRO A 180 8.46 -13.80 -2.23
C PRO A 180 6.97 -13.82 -2.59
N GLU A 181 6.08 -14.22 -1.67
CA GLU A 181 4.64 -14.22 -1.90
C GLU A 181 4.10 -12.80 -2.03
N SER A 182 4.55 -11.88 -1.19
CA SER A 182 4.23 -10.45 -1.31
C SER A 182 4.70 -9.90 -2.66
N HIS A 183 5.93 -10.20 -3.06
CA HIS A 183 6.47 -9.74 -4.35
C HIS A 183 5.69 -10.30 -5.55
N ASN A 184 5.19 -11.53 -5.47
CA ASN A 184 4.37 -12.14 -6.51
C ASN A 184 3.06 -11.40 -6.76
N LEU A 185 2.53 -10.63 -5.81
CA LEU A 185 1.32 -9.81 -6.01
C LEU A 185 1.53 -8.78 -7.13
N MET A 186 2.69 -8.13 -7.16
CA MET A 186 3.02 -7.20 -8.25
C MET A 186 3.17 -7.92 -9.59
N LEU A 187 3.82 -9.08 -9.61
CA LEU A 187 3.94 -9.91 -10.81
C LEU A 187 2.55 -10.40 -11.29
N ASN A 188 1.69 -10.80 -10.38
CA ASN A 188 0.31 -11.19 -10.69
C ASN A 188 -0.49 -10.01 -11.27
N PHE A 189 -0.35 -8.81 -10.71
CA PHE A 189 -0.98 -7.61 -11.27
C PHE A 189 -0.53 -7.40 -12.72
N VAL A 190 0.75 -7.43 -13.01
CA VAL A 190 1.26 -7.28 -14.38
C VAL A 190 0.73 -8.39 -15.30
N ASN A 191 0.86 -9.65 -14.91
CA ASN A 191 0.57 -10.80 -15.77
C ASN A 191 -0.92 -11.11 -15.95
N ARG A 192 -1.78 -10.69 -15.01
CA ARG A 192 -3.20 -11.08 -14.99
C ARG A 192 -4.17 -9.90 -15.15
N VAL A 193 -3.65 -8.68 -15.06
CA VAL A 193 -4.46 -7.46 -15.17
C VAL A 193 -4.03 -6.62 -16.38
N LEU A 194 -2.71 -6.56 -16.67
CA LEU A 194 -2.19 -5.74 -17.76
C LEU A 194 -1.95 -6.51 -19.05
N LEU A 195 -1.57 -7.80 -18.99
CA LEU A 195 -1.30 -8.69 -20.12
C LEU A 195 -2.43 -9.69 -20.33
#